data_19a11b101ceeae247f9ffc6644c82a76
#
_entry.id   19a11b101ceeae247f9ffc6644c82a76
#
_cell.length_a   1.000
_cell.length_b   1.000
_cell.length_c   1.000
_cell.angle_alpha   90.00
_cell.angle_beta   90.00
_cell.angle_gamma   90.00
#
_symmetry.space_group_name_H-M   'P 1'
#
loop_
_entity.id
_entity.type
_entity.pdbx_description
1 polymer ?
#
loop_
_entity_poly.entity_id
_entity_poly.type
_entity_poly.pdbx_seq_one_letter_code
_entity_poly.pdbx_strand_id
1 'polypeptide(L)'
;FEIVATSVIALVIFKEKISRRLWAAIILVMLSSAILGFEGTEAFVFNKGSLFVLCACICWGVENNCTRSISDKSSEEIVLVKGIFSGIGSILIAFIVGEKPPEITYMLAAMLLGFVSYGLSINFYIMAQKNLGAAKTSAFYSVAPFLGVGFSFIILGERPTFQFYIALGIMIISTLLMIKDTLGNEKLYNGYVHIHQHKHGRIVHTHEHRHFVYNPMHIHNHSHAG
;
A
#
# COMPACT_ATOMS: atom_id res chain seq x y z
N PHE A 1 -6.03 3.85 11.27
CA PHE A 1 -4.76 4.35 11.85
C PHE A 1 -3.53 3.81 11.13
N GLU A 2 -3.56 2.60 10.55
CA GLU A 2 -2.45 2.01 9.79
C GLU A 2 -1.93 2.95 8.69
N ILE A 3 -2.82 3.55 7.89
CA ILE A 3 -2.46 4.45 6.80
C ILE A 3 -1.67 5.66 7.29
N VAL A 4 -2.06 6.19 8.45
CA VAL A 4 -1.35 7.30 9.09
C VAL A 4 0.02 6.86 9.55
N ALA A 5 0.11 5.73 10.24
CA ALA A 5 1.37 5.17 10.69
C ALA A 5 2.31 4.94 9.49
N THR A 6 1.82 4.28 8.43
CA THR A 6 2.58 4.05 7.19
C THR A 6 3.06 5.37 6.58
N SER A 7 2.19 6.37 6.47
CA SER A 7 2.52 7.65 5.82
C SER A 7 3.50 8.48 6.65
N VAL A 8 3.33 8.52 7.96
CA VAL A 8 4.25 9.24 8.86
C VAL A 8 5.62 8.58 8.87
N ILE A 9 5.68 7.26 8.93
CA ILE A 9 6.95 6.50 8.88
C ILE A 9 7.62 6.71 7.52
N ALA A 10 6.87 6.63 6.41
CA ALA A 10 7.38 6.90 5.07
C ALA A 10 8.01 8.29 4.96
N LEU A 11 7.34 9.32 5.51
CA LEU A 11 7.83 10.69 5.48
C LEU A 11 9.07 10.88 6.37
N VAL A 12 9.01 10.43 7.63
CA VAL A 12 10.02 10.78 8.65
C VAL A 12 11.26 9.91 8.54
N ILE A 13 11.08 8.60 8.40
CA ILE A 13 12.19 7.62 8.42
C ILE A 13 12.72 7.39 7.00
N PHE A 14 11.83 7.13 6.05
CA PHE A 14 12.20 6.78 4.68
C PHE A 14 12.28 7.99 3.74
N LYS A 15 11.96 9.20 4.24
CA LYS A 15 12.03 10.48 3.51
C LYS A 15 11.23 10.46 2.19
N GLU A 16 10.17 9.69 2.14
CA GLU A 16 9.26 9.64 1.01
C GLU A 16 8.53 10.98 0.86
N LYS A 17 8.49 11.53 -0.36
CA LYS A 17 7.82 12.81 -0.62
C LYS A 17 6.31 12.60 -0.68
N ILE A 18 5.61 13.16 0.28
CA ILE A 18 4.14 13.13 0.35
C ILE A 18 3.60 14.50 -0.05
N SER A 19 2.82 14.55 -1.13
CA SER A 19 2.22 15.78 -1.63
C SER A 19 1.12 16.28 -0.68
N ARG A 20 0.79 17.59 -0.75
CA ARG A 20 -0.34 18.16 0.00
C ARG A 20 -1.67 17.51 -0.40
N ARG A 21 -1.82 17.09 -1.66
CA ARG A 21 -3.03 16.41 -2.14
C ARG A 21 -3.16 15.01 -1.53
N LEU A 22 -2.03 14.28 -1.45
CA LEU A 22 -2.01 12.96 -0.83
C LEU A 22 -2.31 13.06 0.67
N TRP A 23 -1.80 14.07 1.38
CA TRP A 23 -2.16 14.32 2.77
C TRP A 23 -3.66 14.59 2.95
N ALA A 24 -4.25 15.44 2.09
CA ALA A 24 -5.69 15.70 2.12
C ALA A 24 -6.48 14.40 1.88
N ALA A 25 -6.06 13.57 0.93
CA ALA A 25 -6.68 12.28 0.67
C ALA A 25 -6.59 11.33 1.88
N ILE A 26 -5.41 11.23 2.53
CA ILE A 26 -5.22 10.40 3.73
C ILE A 26 -6.16 10.85 4.86
N ILE A 27 -6.30 12.14 5.09
CA ILE A 27 -7.22 12.69 6.09
C ILE A 27 -8.68 12.32 5.76
N LEU A 28 -9.08 12.43 4.50
CA LEU A 28 -10.43 12.05 4.06
C LEU A 28 -10.68 10.54 4.19
N VAL A 29 -9.69 9.69 3.88
CA VAL A 29 -9.76 8.24 4.12
C VAL A 29 -9.99 7.95 5.61
N MET A 30 -9.23 8.60 6.48
CA MET A 30 -9.38 8.43 7.93
C MET A 30 -10.76 8.84 8.41
N LEU A 31 -11.25 10.00 7.95
CA LEU A 31 -12.58 10.48 8.28
C LEU A 31 -13.67 9.51 7.81
N SER A 32 -13.56 9.05 6.57
CA SER A 32 -14.48 8.06 5.98
C SER A 32 -14.48 6.74 6.76
N SER A 33 -13.30 6.22 7.09
CA SER A 33 -13.17 4.99 7.87
C SER A 33 -13.68 5.14 9.30
N ALA A 34 -13.47 6.31 9.92
CA ALA A 34 -14.00 6.62 11.24
C ALA A 34 -15.54 6.65 11.22
N ILE A 35 -16.14 7.30 10.22
CA ILE A 35 -17.61 7.34 10.07
C ILE A 35 -18.17 5.92 9.87
N LEU A 36 -17.52 5.10 9.04
CA LEU A 36 -17.95 3.73 8.77
C LEU A 36 -17.86 2.83 10.01
N GLY A 37 -16.83 3.01 10.83
CA GLY A 37 -16.60 2.22 12.05
C GLY A 37 -17.33 2.74 13.28
N PHE A 38 -18.08 3.85 13.19
CA PHE A 38 -18.75 4.47 14.32
C PHE A 38 -20.15 3.87 14.54
N GLU A 39 -20.24 2.87 15.39
CA GLU A 39 -21.50 2.24 15.80
C GLU A 39 -21.93 2.74 17.20
N GLY A 40 -22.40 3.98 17.29
CA GLY A 40 -22.99 4.54 18.51
C GLY A 40 -21.98 5.04 19.56
N THR A 41 -22.49 5.37 20.75
CA THR A 41 -21.74 6.09 21.81
C THR A 41 -20.66 5.27 22.51
N GLU A 42 -20.61 3.97 22.33
CA GLU A 42 -19.62 3.08 22.96
C GLU A 42 -18.31 2.91 22.16
N ALA A 43 -18.24 3.49 20.97
CA ALA A 43 -17.12 3.30 20.04
C ALA A 43 -15.77 3.89 20.50
N PHE A 44 -15.76 4.75 21.52
CA PHE A 44 -14.54 5.41 22.04
C PHE A 44 -14.08 4.94 23.42
N VAL A 45 -14.43 3.73 23.83
CA VAL A 45 -13.86 3.17 25.06
C VAL A 45 -12.42 2.74 24.80
N PHE A 46 -11.48 3.58 25.27
CA PHE A 46 -10.05 3.23 25.23
C PHE A 46 -9.80 2.12 26.24
N ASN A 47 -9.57 0.92 25.74
CA ASN A 47 -9.28 -0.27 26.53
C ASN A 47 -7.94 -0.90 26.12
N LYS A 48 -7.53 -1.96 26.81
CA LYS A 48 -6.29 -2.70 26.47
C LYS A 48 -6.28 -3.20 25.01
N GLY A 49 -7.44 -3.62 24.48
CA GLY A 49 -7.57 -4.05 23.08
C GLY A 49 -7.27 -2.92 22.10
N SER A 50 -7.76 -1.71 22.36
CA SER A 50 -7.45 -0.53 21.54
C SER A 50 -5.96 -0.22 21.49
N LEU A 51 -5.24 -0.42 22.60
CA LEU A 51 -3.78 -0.25 22.63
C LEU A 51 -3.08 -1.29 21.73
N PHE A 52 -3.49 -2.56 21.82
CA PHE A 52 -2.92 -3.60 20.93
C PHE A 52 -3.19 -3.32 19.45
N VAL A 53 -4.38 -2.83 19.11
CA VAL A 53 -4.71 -2.43 17.74
C VAL A 53 -3.82 -1.28 17.27
N LEU A 54 -3.57 -0.27 18.10
CA LEU A 54 -2.64 0.82 17.77
C LEU A 54 -1.21 0.30 17.57
N CYS A 55 -0.72 -0.58 18.43
CA CYS A 55 0.58 -1.22 18.26
C CYS A 55 0.65 -2.01 16.94
N ALA A 56 -0.39 -2.76 16.61
CA ALA A 56 -0.48 -3.49 15.34
C ALA A 56 -0.43 -2.54 14.13
N CYS A 57 -1.13 -1.41 14.17
CA CYS A 57 -1.07 -0.40 13.12
C CYS A 57 0.33 0.18 12.93
N ILE A 58 1.06 0.43 14.03
CA ILE A 58 2.45 0.91 13.97
C ILE A 58 3.37 -0.17 13.36
N CYS A 59 3.26 -1.42 13.83
CA CYS A 59 4.02 -2.54 13.29
C CYS A 59 3.77 -2.71 11.78
N TRP A 60 2.52 -2.61 11.34
CA TRP A 60 2.15 -2.66 9.93
C TRP A 60 2.69 -1.47 9.14
N GLY A 61 2.66 -0.28 9.72
CA GLY A 61 3.27 0.90 9.11
C GLY A 61 4.78 0.74 8.91
N VAL A 62 5.50 0.18 9.88
CA VAL A 62 6.93 -0.16 9.76
C VAL A 62 7.13 -1.21 8.67
N GLU A 63 6.36 -2.29 8.72
CA GLU A 63 6.42 -3.40 7.78
C GLU A 63 6.21 -2.95 6.34
N ASN A 64 5.19 -2.13 6.07
CA ASN A 64 4.90 -1.59 4.74
C ASN A 64 6.09 -0.79 4.18
N ASN A 65 6.73 0.03 5.00
CA ASN A 65 7.88 0.83 4.58
C ASN A 65 9.15 -0.03 4.39
N CYS A 66 9.39 -1.02 5.26
CA CYS A 66 10.47 -1.97 5.08
C CYS A 66 10.29 -2.80 3.80
N THR A 67 9.09 -3.29 3.55
CA THR A 67 8.75 -4.02 2.32
C THR A 67 8.95 -3.14 1.09
N ARG A 68 8.56 -1.87 1.14
CA ARG A 68 8.83 -0.90 0.08
C ARG A 68 10.32 -0.75 -0.19
N SER A 69 11.17 -0.70 0.84
CA SER A 69 12.63 -0.53 0.68
C SER A 69 13.29 -1.68 -0.06
N ILE A 70 12.71 -2.89 0.02
CA ILE A 70 13.22 -4.09 -0.64
C ILE A 70 12.40 -4.50 -1.87
N SER A 71 11.42 -3.69 -2.27
CA SER A 71 10.47 -4.02 -3.35
C SER A 71 11.11 -4.08 -4.75
N ASP A 72 12.38 -3.71 -4.89
CA ASP A 72 13.15 -3.91 -6.13
C ASP A 72 13.50 -5.39 -6.37
N LYS A 73 13.44 -6.21 -5.31
CA LYS A 73 13.57 -7.66 -5.40
C LYS A 73 12.27 -8.29 -5.93
N SER A 74 12.29 -9.61 -6.14
CA SER A 74 11.10 -10.36 -6.52
C SER A 74 10.02 -10.25 -5.44
N SER A 75 8.82 -9.86 -5.83
CA SER A 75 7.68 -9.78 -4.92
C SER A 75 7.29 -11.15 -4.37
N GLU A 76 7.47 -12.21 -5.18
CA GLU A 76 7.21 -13.60 -4.81
C GLU A 76 8.17 -14.07 -3.71
N GLU A 77 9.46 -13.74 -3.82
CA GLU A 77 10.45 -14.07 -2.77
C GLU A 77 10.13 -13.37 -1.46
N ILE A 78 9.75 -12.09 -1.51
CA ILE A 78 9.35 -11.33 -0.32
C ILE A 78 8.13 -11.96 0.35
N VAL A 79 7.10 -12.31 -0.44
CA VAL A 79 5.87 -12.95 0.08
C VAL A 79 6.18 -14.32 0.66
N LEU A 80 7.04 -15.10 0.01
CA LEU A 80 7.45 -16.43 0.49
C LEU A 80 8.14 -16.33 1.86
N VAL A 81 9.12 -15.44 1.99
CA VAL A 81 9.82 -15.23 3.27
C VAL A 81 8.86 -14.76 4.36
N LYS A 82 8.01 -13.77 4.07
CA LYS A 82 7.00 -13.28 5.02
C LYS A 82 6.04 -14.40 5.44
N GLY A 83 5.55 -15.19 4.49
CA GLY A 83 4.64 -16.30 4.73
C GLY A 83 5.25 -17.40 5.62
N ILE A 84 6.51 -17.77 5.36
CA ILE A 84 7.23 -18.76 6.17
C ILE A 84 7.39 -18.26 7.61
N PHE A 85 7.93 -17.06 7.81
CA PHE A 85 8.18 -16.55 9.15
C PHE A 85 6.89 -16.31 9.94
N SER A 86 5.85 -15.72 9.32
CA SER A 86 4.57 -15.50 9.99
C SER A 86 3.84 -16.83 10.25
N GLY A 87 3.89 -17.78 9.32
CA GLY A 87 3.29 -19.09 9.47
C GLY A 87 3.94 -19.90 10.59
N ILE A 88 5.27 -20.00 10.60
CA ILE A 88 5.99 -20.68 11.69
C ILE A 88 5.74 -19.99 13.03
N GLY A 89 5.78 -18.66 13.08
CA GLY A 89 5.51 -17.89 14.29
C GLY A 89 4.10 -18.16 14.83
N SER A 90 3.09 -18.16 13.96
CA SER A 90 1.70 -18.46 14.36
C SER A 90 1.52 -19.89 14.87
N ILE A 91 2.16 -20.88 14.22
CA ILE A 91 2.13 -22.28 14.66
C ILE A 91 2.78 -22.42 16.04
N LEU A 92 3.94 -21.80 16.26
CA LEU A 92 4.63 -21.84 17.56
C LEU A 92 3.76 -21.24 18.67
N ILE A 93 3.10 -20.10 18.40
CA ILE A 93 2.19 -19.47 19.36
C ILE A 93 1.01 -20.40 19.66
N ALA A 94 0.40 -21.01 18.63
CA ALA A 94 -0.71 -21.95 18.82
C ALA A 94 -0.30 -23.13 19.72
N PHE A 95 0.89 -23.68 19.53
CA PHE A 95 1.42 -24.74 20.42
C PHE A 95 1.62 -24.24 21.86
N ILE A 96 2.16 -23.04 22.06
CA ILE A 96 2.38 -22.48 23.40
C ILE A 96 1.06 -22.23 24.14
N VAL A 97 0.02 -21.78 23.41
CA VAL A 97 -1.31 -21.52 23.96
C VAL A 97 -2.12 -22.81 24.15
N GLY A 98 -1.65 -23.93 23.59
CA GLY A 98 -2.31 -25.22 23.69
C GLY A 98 -3.51 -25.40 22.76
N GLU A 99 -3.53 -24.70 21.63
CA GLU A 99 -4.54 -24.83 20.59
C GLU A 99 -4.48 -26.20 19.93
N LYS A 100 -5.64 -26.80 19.68
CA LYS A 100 -5.74 -28.06 18.97
C LYS A 100 -5.78 -27.80 17.45
N PRO A 101 -5.13 -28.68 16.64
CA PRO A 101 -5.23 -28.55 15.20
C PRO A 101 -6.70 -28.67 14.75
N PRO A 102 -7.15 -27.82 13.80
CA PRO A 102 -8.52 -27.91 13.28
C PRO A 102 -8.71 -29.16 12.42
N GLU A 103 -9.96 -29.53 12.15
CA GLU A 103 -10.28 -30.58 11.18
C GLU A 103 -9.68 -30.23 9.80
N ILE A 104 -9.31 -31.28 9.05
CA ILE A 104 -8.62 -31.17 7.77
C ILE A 104 -9.37 -30.27 6.76
N THR A 105 -10.71 -30.31 6.78
CA THR A 105 -11.55 -29.51 5.89
C THR A 105 -11.37 -28.01 6.14
N TYR A 106 -11.39 -27.60 7.42
CA TYR A 106 -11.16 -26.20 7.80
C TYR A 106 -9.72 -25.77 7.54
N MET A 107 -8.76 -26.68 7.73
CA MET A 107 -7.36 -26.40 7.42
C MET A 107 -7.17 -26.15 5.92
N LEU A 108 -7.74 -26.98 5.05
CA LEU A 108 -7.65 -26.79 3.60
C LEU A 108 -8.36 -25.50 3.14
N ALA A 109 -9.52 -25.20 3.70
CA ALA A 109 -10.23 -23.96 3.44
C ALA A 109 -9.41 -22.73 3.88
N ALA A 110 -8.79 -22.78 5.05
CA ALA A 110 -7.92 -21.72 5.56
C ALA A 110 -6.66 -21.54 4.69
N MET A 111 -6.07 -22.64 4.20
CA MET A 111 -4.92 -22.59 3.28
C MET A 111 -5.30 -21.94 1.94
N LEU A 112 -6.46 -22.29 1.36
CA LEU A 112 -6.94 -21.67 0.13
C LEU A 112 -7.23 -20.19 0.34
N LEU A 113 -7.90 -19.84 1.44
CA LEU A 113 -8.16 -18.45 1.81
C LEU A 113 -6.85 -17.68 2.00
N GLY A 114 -5.87 -18.26 2.71
CA GLY A 114 -4.56 -17.66 2.92
C GLY A 114 -3.79 -17.46 1.62
N PHE A 115 -3.86 -18.40 0.68
CA PHE A 115 -3.22 -18.24 -0.63
C PHE A 115 -3.85 -17.09 -1.42
N VAL A 116 -5.17 -17.02 -1.52
CA VAL A 116 -5.86 -16.00 -2.34
C VAL A 116 -5.84 -14.63 -1.66
N SER A 117 -6.28 -14.56 -0.41
CA SER A 117 -6.49 -13.26 0.27
C SER A 117 -5.22 -12.69 0.90
N TYR A 118 -4.23 -13.52 1.24
CA TYR A 118 -2.96 -13.07 1.78
C TYR A 118 -1.83 -13.17 0.73
N GLY A 119 -1.50 -14.35 0.24
CA GLY A 119 -0.36 -14.56 -0.65
C GLY A 119 -0.45 -13.74 -1.92
N LEU A 120 -1.52 -13.92 -2.68
CA LEU A 120 -1.72 -13.24 -3.97
C LEU A 120 -1.98 -11.73 -3.77
N SER A 121 -2.77 -11.36 -2.78
CA SER A 121 -3.08 -9.96 -2.46
C SER A 121 -1.82 -9.18 -2.07
N ILE A 122 -0.99 -9.73 -1.18
CA ILE A 122 0.26 -9.07 -0.76
C ILE A 122 1.27 -9.01 -1.91
N ASN A 123 1.31 -10.02 -2.78
CA ASN A 123 2.16 -9.97 -3.96
C ASN A 123 1.82 -8.74 -4.83
N PHE A 124 0.55 -8.55 -5.17
CA PHE A 124 0.11 -7.36 -5.91
C PHE A 124 0.34 -6.05 -5.14
N TYR A 125 0.18 -6.08 -3.82
CA TYR A 125 0.45 -4.93 -2.97
C TYR A 125 1.92 -4.50 -3.03
N ILE A 126 2.87 -5.45 -2.97
CA ILE A 126 4.31 -5.19 -3.08
C ILE A 126 4.66 -4.65 -4.48
N MET A 127 4.08 -5.22 -5.53
CA MET A 127 4.25 -4.71 -6.89
C MET A 127 3.76 -3.25 -7.03
N ALA A 128 2.63 -2.93 -6.38
CA ALA A 128 2.12 -1.56 -6.34
C ALA A 128 3.05 -0.63 -5.53
N GLN A 129 3.58 -1.08 -4.39
CA GLN A 129 4.52 -0.31 -3.58
C GLN A 129 5.81 0.05 -4.33
N LYS A 130 6.29 -0.85 -5.17
CA LYS A 130 7.48 -0.61 -6.01
C LYS A 130 7.33 0.66 -6.87
N ASN A 131 6.14 0.86 -7.43
CA ASN A 131 5.89 1.96 -8.37
C ASN A 131 5.29 3.21 -7.72
N LEU A 132 4.45 3.04 -6.69
CA LEU A 132 3.68 4.13 -6.08
C LEU A 132 4.28 4.64 -4.76
N GLY A 133 5.12 3.84 -4.10
CA GLY A 133 5.59 4.10 -2.75
C GLY A 133 4.62 3.56 -1.68
N ALA A 134 5.09 3.52 -0.41
CA ALA A 134 4.34 2.92 0.69
C ALA A 134 3.08 3.71 1.04
N ALA A 135 3.19 5.03 1.16
CA ALA A 135 2.08 5.91 1.56
C ALA A 135 0.91 5.87 0.55
N LYS A 136 1.21 5.95 -0.76
CA LYS A 136 0.16 5.90 -1.79
C LYS A 136 -0.51 4.53 -1.87
N THR A 137 0.27 3.46 -1.86
CA THR A 137 -0.26 2.10 -1.94
C THR A 137 -1.17 1.80 -0.75
N SER A 138 -0.78 2.16 0.47
CA SER A 138 -1.60 2.01 1.66
C SER A 138 -2.90 2.83 1.57
N ALA A 139 -2.81 4.07 1.07
CA ALA A 139 -3.98 4.91 0.87
C ALA A 139 -4.97 4.33 -0.16
N PHE A 140 -4.49 3.80 -1.30
CA PHE A 140 -5.35 3.11 -2.27
C PHE A 140 -5.97 1.83 -1.68
N TYR A 141 -5.18 1.07 -0.92
CA TYR A 141 -5.66 -0.15 -0.28
C TYR A 141 -6.80 0.08 0.71
N SER A 142 -6.92 1.30 1.26
CA SER A 142 -8.01 1.66 2.17
C SER A 142 -9.43 1.61 1.57
N VAL A 143 -9.54 1.42 0.26
CA VAL A 143 -10.83 1.12 -0.41
C VAL A 143 -11.34 -0.28 -0.07
N ALA A 144 -10.45 -1.21 0.32
CA ALA A 144 -10.81 -2.61 0.57
C ALA A 144 -11.95 -2.82 1.59
N PRO A 145 -12.01 -2.13 2.76
CA PRO A 145 -13.14 -2.25 3.67
C PRO A 145 -14.49 -1.89 3.05
N PHE A 146 -14.53 -0.91 2.15
CA PHE A 146 -15.75 -0.50 1.46
C PHE A 146 -16.24 -1.54 0.47
N LEU A 147 -15.29 -2.21 -0.21
CA LEU A 147 -15.61 -3.35 -1.06
C LEU A 147 -16.14 -4.51 -0.22
N GLY A 148 -15.51 -4.79 0.94
CA GLY A 148 -15.98 -5.83 1.86
C GLY A 148 -17.40 -5.60 2.34
N VAL A 149 -17.71 -4.38 2.79
CA VAL A 149 -19.07 -3.99 3.21
C VAL A 149 -20.03 -4.05 2.02
N GLY A 150 -19.63 -3.59 0.83
CA GLY A 150 -20.43 -3.70 -0.39
C GLY A 150 -20.80 -5.14 -0.74
N PHE A 151 -19.83 -6.08 -0.61
CA PHE A 151 -20.09 -7.50 -0.82
C PHE A 151 -20.99 -8.10 0.26
N SER A 152 -20.92 -7.64 1.52
CA SER A 152 -21.81 -8.13 2.59
C SER A 152 -23.29 -7.79 2.27
N PHE A 153 -23.56 -6.64 1.70
CA PHE A 153 -24.91 -6.29 1.26
C PHE A 153 -25.46 -7.24 0.18
N ILE A 154 -24.59 -7.64 -0.77
CA ILE A 154 -24.98 -8.51 -1.88
C ILE A 154 -25.11 -9.96 -1.42
N ILE A 155 -24.16 -10.44 -0.61
CA ILE A 155 -24.06 -11.86 -0.23
C ILE A 155 -24.94 -12.16 0.97
N LEU A 156 -24.97 -11.28 1.98
CA LEU A 156 -25.69 -11.48 3.24
C LEU A 156 -27.08 -10.84 3.25
N GLY A 157 -27.40 -10.03 2.22
CA GLY A 157 -28.68 -9.32 2.13
C GLY A 157 -28.85 -8.19 3.15
N GLU A 158 -27.76 -7.71 3.73
CA GLU A 158 -27.78 -6.59 4.67
C GLU A 158 -28.19 -5.30 3.98
N ARG A 159 -28.78 -4.37 4.73
CA ARG A 159 -29.13 -3.06 4.19
C ARG A 159 -28.07 -2.02 4.53
N PRO A 160 -27.61 -1.23 3.53
CA PRO A 160 -26.67 -0.14 3.78
C PRO A 160 -27.25 0.88 4.76
N THR A 161 -26.45 1.29 5.72
CA THR A 161 -26.81 2.37 6.64
C THR A 161 -26.59 3.74 5.99
N PHE A 162 -27.26 4.77 6.48
CA PHE A 162 -27.03 6.14 6.02
C PHE A 162 -25.57 6.57 6.18
N GLN A 163 -24.93 6.14 7.28
CA GLN A 163 -23.51 6.37 7.54
C GLN A 163 -22.61 5.77 6.45
N PHE A 164 -22.94 4.58 5.95
CA PHE A 164 -22.20 3.96 4.85
C PHE A 164 -22.19 4.84 3.60
N TYR A 165 -23.33 5.42 3.22
CA TYR A 165 -23.40 6.28 2.03
C TYR A 165 -22.56 7.55 2.19
N ILE A 166 -22.56 8.17 3.38
CA ILE A 166 -21.71 9.34 3.68
C ILE A 166 -20.23 8.94 3.59
N ALA A 167 -19.85 7.86 4.26
CA ALA A 167 -18.48 7.36 4.26
C ALA A 167 -18.00 7.00 2.84
N LEU A 168 -18.84 6.34 2.06
CA LEU A 168 -18.57 6.00 0.67
C LEU A 168 -18.35 7.25 -0.20
N GLY A 169 -19.18 8.28 -0.03
CA GLY A 169 -19.04 9.56 -0.75
C GLY A 169 -17.68 10.22 -0.46
N ILE A 170 -17.28 10.28 0.81
CA ILE A 170 -15.98 10.82 1.22
C ILE A 170 -14.83 9.95 0.66
N MET A 171 -14.96 8.63 0.69
CA MET A 171 -13.97 7.71 0.14
C MET A 171 -13.78 7.90 -1.37
N ILE A 172 -14.86 8.09 -2.12
CA ILE A 172 -14.78 8.36 -3.56
C ILE A 172 -14.02 9.66 -3.83
N ILE A 173 -14.31 10.73 -3.07
CA ILE A 173 -13.58 12.01 -3.19
C ILE A 173 -12.09 11.82 -2.89
N SER A 174 -11.77 11.09 -1.83
CA SER A 174 -10.39 10.78 -1.47
C SER A 174 -9.67 10.02 -2.58
N THR A 175 -10.30 8.98 -3.12
CA THR A 175 -9.74 8.16 -4.21
C THR A 175 -9.48 9.00 -5.46
N LEU A 176 -10.40 9.90 -5.82
CA LEU A 176 -10.21 10.83 -6.94
C LEU A 176 -9.04 11.80 -6.72
N LEU A 177 -8.83 12.27 -5.49
CA LEU A 177 -7.67 13.08 -5.15
C LEU A 177 -6.36 12.30 -5.28
N MET A 178 -6.33 11.04 -4.85
CA MET A 178 -5.16 10.16 -5.00
C MET A 178 -4.83 9.89 -6.47
N ILE A 179 -5.85 9.60 -7.29
CA ILE A 179 -5.67 9.41 -8.73
C ILE A 179 -5.09 10.67 -9.37
N LYS A 180 -5.65 11.85 -9.06
CA LYS A 180 -5.13 13.12 -9.57
C LYS A 180 -3.69 13.41 -9.12
N ASP A 181 -3.33 13.04 -7.89
CA ASP A 181 -1.97 13.17 -7.40
C ASP A 181 -1.01 12.24 -8.14
N THR A 182 -1.44 10.98 -8.37
CA THR A 182 -0.62 9.99 -9.10
C THR A 182 -0.40 10.44 -10.55
N LEU A 183 -1.45 10.78 -11.28
CA LEU A 183 -1.36 11.24 -12.68
C LEU A 183 -0.60 12.58 -12.81
N GLY A 184 -0.74 13.47 -11.82
CA GLY A 184 0.00 14.73 -11.79
C GLY A 184 1.50 14.52 -11.60
N ASN A 185 1.88 13.54 -10.79
CA ASN A 185 3.27 13.20 -10.56
C ASN A 185 3.87 12.38 -11.71
N GLU A 186 3.09 11.53 -12.39
CA GLU A 186 3.55 10.84 -13.61
C GLU A 186 3.92 11.83 -14.72
N LYS A 187 3.16 12.90 -14.90
CA LYS A 187 3.50 13.96 -15.87
C LYS A 187 4.80 14.68 -15.52
N LEU A 188 5.16 14.74 -14.25
CA LEU A 188 6.43 15.31 -13.77
C LEU A 188 7.58 14.29 -13.77
N TYR A 189 7.26 12.99 -13.65
CA TYR A 189 8.24 11.88 -13.56
C TYR A 189 8.50 11.19 -14.89
N ASN A 190 7.53 11.18 -15.80
CA ASN A 190 7.72 10.79 -17.20
C ASN A 190 8.40 11.96 -17.93
N GLY A 191 9.62 12.27 -17.49
CA GLY A 191 10.55 13.00 -18.33
C GLY A 191 10.60 12.28 -19.68
N TYR A 192 10.63 13.07 -20.75
CA TYR A 192 10.71 12.54 -22.11
C TYR A 192 11.87 11.54 -22.20
N VAL A 193 11.51 10.29 -22.36
CA VAL A 193 12.49 9.22 -22.60
C VAL A 193 12.73 9.19 -24.09
N HIS A 194 13.96 9.38 -24.50
CA HIS A 194 14.35 9.22 -25.90
C HIS A 194 15.66 8.44 -25.97
N ILE A 195 15.78 7.69 -27.04
CA ILE A 195 16.97 6.91 -27.35
C ILE A 195 17.70 7.64 -28.46
N HIS A 196 18.94 8.04 -28.24
CA HIS A 196 19.76 8.58 -29.28
C HIS A 196 21.18 8.03 -29.22
N GLN A 197 21.85 8.13 -30.34
CA GLN A 197 23.17 7.58 -30.57
C GLN A 197 24.24 8.60 -30.14
N HIS A 198 25.17 8.14 -29.30
CA HIS A 198 26.34 8.92 -28.90
C HIS A 198 27.59 8.39 -29.58
N LYS A 199 28.46 9.32 -29.99
CA LYS A 199 29.77 8.99 -30.54
C LYS A 199 30.86 9.60 -29.65
N HIS A 200 31.64 8.72 -29.02
CA HIS A 200 32.81 9.09 -28.25
C HIS A 200 34.06 8.55 -28.95
N GLY A 201 34.76 9.42 -29.69
CA GLY A 201 35.91 8.98 -30.49
C GLY A 201 35.51 7.94 -31.57
N ARG A 202 35.97 6.69 -31.38
CA ARG A 202 35.63 5.59 -32.31
C ARG A 202 34.49 4.69 -31.83
N ILE A 203 33.97 4.92 -30.61
CA ILE A 203 32.92 4.10 -30.03
C ILE A 203 31.57 4.81 -30.25
N VAL A 204 30.65 4.09 -30.87
CA VAL A 204 29.26 4.51 -31.07
C VAL A 204 28.39 3.60 -30.27
N HIS A 205 27.60 4.16 -29.34
CA HIS A 205 26.64 3.40 -28.54
C HIS A 205 25.32 4.15 -28.41
N THR A 206 24.28 3.42 -28.06
CA THR A 206 22.92 3.92 -27.92
C THR A 206 22.43 3.57 -26.53
N HIS A 207 21.93 4.55 -25.79
CA HIS A 207 21.28 4.30 -24.51
C HIS A 207 20.11 5.24 -24.29
N GLU A 208 19.24 4.87 -23.34
CA GLU A 208 18.05 5.63 -22.98
C GLU A 208 18.41 6.78 -22.02
N HIS A 209 17.92 7.97 -22.34
CA HIS A 209 18.03 9.13 -21.47
C HIS A 209 16.66 9.58 -20.97
N ARG A 210 16.59 9.91 -19.69
CA ARG A 210 15.41 10.53 -19.05
C ARG A 210 15.69 12.00 -18.73
N HIS A 211 14.86 12.88 -19.25
CA HIS A 211 14.90 14.30 -18.95
C HIS A 211 13.70 14.72 -18.13
N PHE A 212 13.94 15.44 -17.04
CA PHE A 212 12.88 15.90 -16.13
C PHE A 212 12.16 17.16 -16.63
N VAL A 213 12.67 17.83 -17.67
CA VAL A 213 12.08 19.00 -18.29
C VAL A 213 12.20 18.89 -19.80
N TYR A 214 11.10 19.15 -20.50
CA TYR A 214 11.13 19.25 -21.96
C TYR A 214 11.94 20.49 -22.37
N ASN A 215 13.15 20.28 -22.85
CA ASN A 215 13.95 21.30 -23.50
C ASN A 215 14.42 20.76 -24.85
N PRO A 216 13.80 21.17 -25.96
CA PRO A 216 14.16 20.68 -27.30
C PRO A 216 15.55 21.12 -27.80
N MET A 217 16.18 22.08 -27.13
CA MET A 217 17.49 22.59 -27.48
C MET A 217 18.56 22.37 -26.41
N HIS A 218 18.54 21.26 -25.68
CA HIS A 218 19.53 21.03 -24.64
C HIS A 218 20.80 20.37 -25.19
N ILE A 219 21.93 20.97 -24.82
CA ILE A 219 23.27 20.43 -25.12
C ILE A 219 23.63 19.49 -23.95
N HIS A 220 23.95 18.23 -24.29
CA HIS A 220 24.43 17.28 -23.29
C HIS A 220 25.91 17.51 -23.00
N ASN A 221 26.20 18.06 -21.82
CA ASN A 221 27.56 18.06 -21.27
C ASN A 221 27.77 16.78 -20.47
N HIS A 222 28.45 15.82 -21.02
CA HIS A 222 28.85 14.59 -20.33
C HIS A 222 30.31 14.74 -19.88
N SER A 223 30.52 14.88 -18.57
CA SER A 223 31.83 14.65 -17.94
C SER A 223 31.96 13.17 -17.66
N HIS A 224 32.74 12.45 -18.45
CA HIS A 224 33.18 11.12 -18.11
C HIS A 224 34.44 11.27 -17.27
N ALA A 225 34.38 10.89 -15.97
CA ALA A 225 35.56 10.60 -15.20
C ALA A 225 36.20 9.36 -15.81
N GLY A 226 37.44 9.50 -16.27
CA GLY A 226 38.26 8.41 -16.79
C GLY A 226 38.63 7.38 -15.73
#